data_1c63ca8e987eead47e4e7175aec3cf29
#
_entry.id   1c63ca8e987eead47e4e7175aec3cf29
#
_cell.length_a   1.000
_cell.length_b   1.000
_cell.length_c   1.000
_cell.angle_alpha   90.00
_cell.angle_beta   90.00
_cell.angle_gamma   90.00
#
_symmetry.space_group_name_H-M   'P 1'
#
loop_
_entity.id
_entity.type
_entity.pdbx_description
1 polymer ?
#
loop_
_entity_poly.entity_id
_entity_poly.type
_entity_poly.pdbx_seq_one_letter_code
_entity_poly.pdbx_strand_id
1 'polypeptide(L)'
;VGVKSEAVTVVDGGGLKAFSVVVGSFGSKANALGLQQRLKNQGHAAQVAYNPSINFYRVIVSTFDNKAEAVSSRNSFRAQYPDAWLLLKK
;
A
#
# COMPACT_ATOMS: atom_id res chain seq x y z
N VAL A 1 13.74 -3.93 -8.87
CA VAL A 1 14.13 -2.88 -7.98
C VAL A 1 12.96 -2.47 -7.10
N GLY A 2 13.18 -2.34 -5.81
CA GLY A 2 12.19 -1.76 -4.92
C GLY A 2 11.04 -2.65 -4.52
N VAL A 3 11.24 -3.96 -4.48
CA VAL A 3 10.26 -4.87 -3.89
C VAL A 3 10.77 -5.30 -2.52
N LYS A 4 9.96 -5.09 -1.49
CA LYS A 4 10.27 -5.55 -0.13
C LYS A 4 9.22 -6.55 0.32
N SER A 5 9.67 -7.67 0.88
CA SER A 5 8.76 -8.65 1.49
C SER A 5 8.44 -8.24 2.91
N GLU A 6 7.16 -8.19 3.26
CA GLU A 6 6.70 -7.89 4.61
C GLU A 6 5.54 -8.78 5.01
N ALA A 7 5.54 -9.16 6.27
CA ALA A 7 4.40 -9.85 6.88
C ALA A 7 3.49 -8.78 7.47
N VAL A 8 2.36 -8.52 6.82
CA VAL A 8 1.41 -7.48 7.25
C VAL A 8 0.02 -8.08 7.43
N THR A 9 -0.77 -7.43 8.27
CA THR A 9 -2.16 -7.78 8.52
C THR A 9 -3.04 -6.64 8.01
N VAL A 10 -4.03 -6.97 7.19
CA VAL A 10 -4.97 -5.95 6.69
C VAL A 10 -5.83 -5.46 7.86
N VAL A 11 -5.77 -4.16 8.11
CA VAL A 11 -6.55 -3.49 9.15
C VAL A 11 -7.89 -3.02 8.59
N ASP A 12 -7.88 -2.51 7.35
CA ASP A 12 -9.07 -2.01 6.68
C ASP A 12 -8.91 -2.27 5.18
N GLY A 13 -9.79 -3.07 4.60
CA GLY A 13 -9.81 -3.40 3.18
C GLY A 13 -10.19 -4.84 2.92
N GLY A 14 -10.28 -5.19 1.65
CA GLY A 14 -10.71 -6.51 1.18
C GLY A 14 -9.63 -7.59 1.18
N GLY A 15 -8.38 -7.23 1.44
CA GLY A 15 -7.26 -8.15 1.44
C GLY A 15 -6.24 -7.83 0.36
N LEU A 16 -5.01 -8.35 0.54
CA LEU A 16 -3.89 -8.09 -0.37
C LEU A 16 -3.62 -9.30 -1.24
N LYS A 17 -3.29 -9.03 -2.52
CA LYS A 17 -2.68 -9.99 -3.43
C LYS A 17 -1.17 -9.98 -3.23
N ALA A 18 -0.44 -10.70 -4.08
CA ALA A 18 1.01 -10.89 -3.90
C ALA A 18 1.79 -9.58 -3.90
N PHE A 19 1.49 -8.68 -4.83
CA PHE A 19 2.21 -7.42 -5.00
C PHE A 19 1.28 -6.24 -4.74
N SER A 20 1.69 -5.33 -3.86
CA SER A 20 0.89 -4.18 -3.47
C SER A 20 1.69 -2.89 -3.64
N VAL A 21 1.02 -1.83 -4.09
CA VAL A 21 1.64 -0.51 -4.21
C VAL A 21 1.40 0.27 -2.92
N VAL A 22 2.48 0.57 -2.21
CA VAL A 22 2.45 1.34 -0.96
C VAL A 22 2.74 2.79 -1.29
N VAL A 23 1.84 3.68 -0.91
CA VAL A 23 1.99 5.12 -1.16
C VAL A 23 2.22 5.93 0.12
N GLY A 24 2.11 5.32 1.28
CA GLY A 24 2.38 5.98 2.55
C GLY A 24 2.61 4.98 3.66
N SER A 25 3.38 5.42 4.66
CA SER A 25 3.68 4.61 5.86
C SER A 25 3.64 5.52 7.06
N PHE A 26 2.92 5.10 8.09
CA PHE A 26 2.67 5.92 9.26
C PHE A 26 2.78 5.11 10.55
N GLY A 27 3.34 5.73 11.59
CA GLY A 27 3.28 5.16 12.94
C GLY A 27 1.90 5.33 13.57
N SER A 28 1.08 6.23 13.04
CA SER A 28 -0.26 6.51 13.54
C SER A 28 -1.32 5.88 12.64
N LYS A 29 -2.19 5.06 13.22
CA LYS A 29 -3.32 4.47 12.50
C LYS A 29 -4.26 5.56 11.97
N ALA A 30 -4.51 6.61 12.74
CA ALA A 30 -5.39 7.69 12.34
C ALA A 30 -4.87 8.39 11.08
N ASN A 31 -3.55 8.62 10.99
CA ASN A 31 -2.94 9.24 9.81
C ASN A 31 -3.04 8.33 8.58
N ALA A 32 -2.86 7.03 8.75
CA ALA A 32 -3.01 6.08 7.67
C ALA A 32 -4.46 6.05 7.16
N LEU A 33 -5.42 6.02 8.07
CA LEU A 33 -6.84 6.03 7.69
C LEU A 33 -7.22 7.33 6.98
N GLY A 34 -6.61 8.45 7.36
CA GLY A 34 -6.82 9.74 6.70
C GLY A 34 -6.38 9.71 5.23
N LEU A 35 -5.19 9.18 4.95
CA LEU A 35 -4.73 9.03 3.57
C LEU A 35 -5.59 8.04 2.80
N GLN A 36 -5.95 6.92 3.43
CA GLN A 36 -6.84 5.94 2.82
C GLN A 36 -8.15 6.59 2.37
N GLN A 37 -8.74 7.42 3.21
CA GLN A 37 -10.01 8.07 2.91
C GLN A 37 -9.87 9.02 1.71
N ARG A 38 -8.77 9.78 1.64
CA ARG A 38 -8.52 10.67 0.50
C ARG A 38 -8.41 9.87 -0.80
N LEU A 39 -7.73 8.73 -0.76
CA LEU A 39 -7.60 7.87 -1.93
C LEU A 39 -8.93 7.27 -2.35
N LYS A 40 -9.76 6.86 -1.39
CA LYS A 40 -11.11 6.37 -1.67
C LYS A 40 -11.96 7.45 -2.33
N ASN A 41 -11.84 8.69 -1.87
CA ASN A 41 -12.55 9.83 -2.46
C ASN A 41 -12.12 10.09 -3.89
N GLN A 42 -10.90 9.70 -4.27
CA GLN A 42 -10.38 9.78 -5.63
C GLN A 42 -10.75 8.57 -6.48
N GLY A 43 -11.48 7.61 -5.94
CA GLY A 43 -11.93 6.43 -6.66
C GLY A 43 -11.03 5.20 -6.55
N HIS A 44 -10.05 5.22 -5.65
CA HIS A 44 -9.16 4.08 -5.45
C HIS A 44 -9.65 3.18 -4.30
N ALA A 45 -9.51 1.88 -4.47
CA ALA A 45 -9.87 0.90 -3.43
C ALA A 45 -8.71 0.75 -2.43
N ALA A 46 -8.36 1.85 -1.76
CA ALA A 46 -7.21 1.88 -0.86
C ALA A 46 -7.44 1.05 0.40
N GLN A 47 -6.35 0.44 0.89
CA GLN A 47 -6.37 -0.40 2.07
C GLN A 47 -5.29 0.05 3.06
N VAL A 48 -5.46 -0.32 4.33
CA VAL A 48 -4.45 -0.10 5.36
C VAL A 48 -4.03 -1.46 5.89
N ALA A 49 -2.72 -1.70 5.91
CA ALA A 49 -2.14 -2.92 6.47
C ALA A 49 -1.12 -2.55 7.53
N TYR A 50 -1.03 -3.37 8.58
CA TYR A 50 -0.16 -3.14 9.72
C TYR A 50 1.00 -4.13 9.72
N ASN A 51 2.21 -3.61 9.89
CA ASN A 51 3.42 -4.41 10.08
C ASN A 51 3.81 -4.37 11.56
N PRO A 52 3.57 -5.45 12.32
CA PRO A 52 3.86 -5.46 13.75
C PRO A 52 5.36 -5.46 14.07
N SER A 53 6.21 -5.90 13.14
CA SER A 53 7.66 -5.92 13.36
C SER A 53 8.25 -4.54 13.57
N ILE A 54 7.72 -3.55 12.87
CA ILE A 54 8.21 -2.17 12.93
C ILE A 54 7.14 -1.19 13.42
N ASN A 55 5.95 -1.69 13.77
CA ASN A 55 4.85 -0.90 14.30
C ASN A 55 4.45 0.25 13.35
N PHE A 56 4.33 -0.06 12.06
CA PHE A 56 3.92 0.90 11.04
C PHE A 56 2.68 0.44 10.30
N TYR A 57 1.88 1.41 9.89
CA TYR A 57 0.70 1.22 9.04
C TYR A 57 1.04 1.62 7.61
N ARG A 58 0.85 0.68 6.67
CA ARG A 58 1.10 0.88 5.25
C ARG A 58 -0.22 1.23 4.56
N VAL A 59 -0.25 2.30 3.79
CA VAL A 59 -1.41 2.64 2.97
C VAL A 59 -1.15 2.12 1.56
N ILE A 60 -2.04 1.23 1.12
CA ILE A 60 -1.90 0.50 -0.13
C ILE A 60 -3.00 0.95 -1.08
N VAL A 61 -2.60 1.45 -2.25
CA VAL A 61 -3.55 2.00 -3.22
C VAL A 61 -4.01 0.97 -4.25
N SER A 62 -3.21 -0.06 -4.50
CA SER A 62 -3.54 -1.11 -5.46
C SER A 62 -2.80 -2.39 -5.12
N THR A 63 -3.35 -3.53 -5.55
CA THR A 63 -2.75 -4.83 -5.28
C THR A 63 -2.98 -5.75 -6.49
N PHE A 64 -1.98 -6.59 -6.79
CA PHE A 64 -1.95 -7.42 -7.99
C PHE A 64 -1.29 -8.77 -7.71
N ASP A 65 -1.68 -9.78 -8.49
CA ASP A 65 -0.97 -11.07 -8.48
C ASP A 65 0.26 -11.05 -9.38
N ASN A 66 0.33 -10.12 -10.32
CA ASN A 66 1.37 -10.02 -11.33
C ASN A 66 2.27 -8.83 -11.03
N LYS A 67 3.60 -9.09 -10.98
CA LYS A 67 4.57 -8.05 -10.67
C LYS A 67 4.59 -6.93 -11.72
N ALA A 68 4.46 -7.27 -13.00
CA ALA A 68 4.51 -6.28 -14.07
C ALA A 68 3.36 -5.27 -13.95
N GLU A 69 2.16 -5.74 -13.61
CA GLU A 69 1.02 -4.86 -13.38
C GLU A 69 1.26 -3.95 -12.17
N ALA A 70 1.83 -4.50 -11.11
CA ALA A 70 2.14 -3.73 -9.90
C ALA A 70 3.18 -2.65 -10.18
N VAL A 71 4.23 -2.97 -10.96
CA VAL A 71 5.25 -2.00 -11.37
C VAL A 71 4.63 -0.86 -12.17
N SER A 72 3.75 -1.19 -13.11
CA SER A 72 3.07 -0.19 -13.94
C SER A 72 2.22 0.75 -13.07
N SER A 73 1.47 0.18 -12.13
CA SER A 73 0.65 0.96 -11.21
C SER A 73 1.51 1.85 -10.30
N ARG A 74 2.59 1.29 -9.74
CA ARG A 74 3.53 2.07 -8.92
C ARG A 74 4.07 3.28 -9.70
N ASN A 75 4.48 3.06 -10.94
CA ASN A 75 5.05 4.14 -11.76
C ASN A 75 4.02 5.24 -12.03
N SER A 76 2.76 4.88 -12.23
CA SER A 76 1.68 5.85 -12.38
C SER A 76 1.47 6.68 -11.11
N PHE A 77 1.49 6.03 -9.94
CA PHE A 77 1.28 6.72 -8.68
C PHE A 77 2.47 7.57 -8.24
N ARG A 78 3.66 7.33 -8.79
CA ARG A 78 4.85 8.13 -8.45
C ARG A 78 4.76 9.58 -8.90
N ALA A 79 3.88 9.91 -9.82
CA ALA A 79 3.60 11.30 -10.16
C ALA A 79 3.05 12.08 -8.97
N GLN A 80 2.26 11.43 -8.13
CA GLN A 80 1.63 12.02 -6.95
C GLN A 80 2.33 11.61 -5.66
N TYR A 81 2.88 10.39 -5.61
CA TYR A 81 3.57 9.83 -4.45
C TYR A 81 4.95 9.33 -4.89
N PRO A 82 5.97 10.21 -4.95
CA PRO A 82 7.29 9.86 -5.52
C PRO A 82 7.98 8.68 -4.84
N ASP A 83 7.66 8.43 -3.56
CA ASP A 83 8.28 7.36 -2.79
C ASP A 83 7.49 6.04 -2.83
N ALA A 84 6.48 5.95 -3.69
CA ALA A 84 5.70 4.71 -3.82
C ALA A 84 6.60 3.51 -4.11
N TRP A 85 6.32 2.39 -3.46
CA TRP A 85 7.13 1.19 -3.58
C TRP A 85 6.24 -0.07 -3.57
N LEU A 86 6.85 -1.21 -3.91
CA LEU A 86 6.14 -2.48 -3.98
C LEU A 86 6.40 -3.32 -2.73
N LEU A 87 5.31 -3.82 -2.15
CA LEU A 87 5.32 -4.75 -1.04
C LEU A 87 4.93 -6.13 -1.55
N LEU A 88 5.78 -7.12 -1.28
CA LEU A 88 5.45 -8.52 -1.55
C LEU A 88 4.93 -9.13 -0.25
N LYS A 89 3.69 -9.59 -0.30
CA LYS A 89 3.04 -10.18 0.87
C LYS A 89 3.71 -11.51 1.23
N LYS A 90 4.15 -11.61 2.47
CA LYS A 90 4.64 -12.87 3.01
C LYS A 90 3.50 -13.79 3.42
#